data_2cedb1a263917ae03ec2f052ab91f1e5
#
_entry.id   2cedb1a263917ae03ec2f052ab91f1e5
#
_cell.length_a   1.000
_cell.length_b   1.000
_cell.length_c   1.000
_cell.angle_alpha   90.00
_cell.angle_beta   90.00
_cell.angle_gamma   90.00
#
_symmetry.space_group_name_H-M   'P 1'
#
loop_
_entity.id
_entity.type
_entity.pdbx_description
1 polymer ?
#
loop_
_entity_poly.entity_id
_entity_poly.type
_entity_poly.pdbx_seq_one_letter_code
_entity_poly.pdbx_strand_id
1 'polypeptide(L)'
;WEPIDVIVQAPELRRKKFLLADMESTMIQQEMLEEMADAIDARAHVAEVTRRAMNGEIDFAAALRERVALFAGQPESLLADMAARMTPMPGGRALVATMRAHGATCWLASGGFRYFTQRVAAQLGFHQESANELLIENGRLTGAVADPILDKSTKLEIFRRGLKQLGITAAASIVVGDGANDLDMMNASTAGAGLGIAFHAKPSVEERATHIINHADLTALLYAQGYRREEIVDAD
;
A
#
# COMPACT_ATOMS: atom_id res chain seq x y z
N TRP A 1 -31.55 -5.42 0.06
CA TRP A 1 -30.76 -4.25 0.46
C TRP A 1 -29.34 -4.53 0.00
N GLU A 2 -28.77 -3.67 -0.84
CA GLU A 2 -27.34 -3.72 -1.16
C GLU A 2 -26.58 -2.94 -0.06
N PRO A 3 -25.48 -3.47 0.46
CA PRO A 3 -24.65 -2.76 1.43
C PRO A 3 -23.95 -1.57 0.76
N ILE A 4 -23.77 -0.48 1.50
CA ILE A 4 -23.14 0.76 1.01
C ILE A 4 -22.05 1.20 1.97
N ASP A 5 -20.98 1.77 1.43
CA ASP A 5 -19.95 2.45 2.20
C ASP A 5 -20.36 3.90 2.48
N VAL A 6 -20.10 4.39 3.70
CA VAL A 6 -20.44 5.75 4.11
C VAL A 6 -19.22 6.46 4.66
N ILE A 7 -18.87 7.61 4.05
CA ILE A 7 -17.79 8.49 4.53
C ILE A 7 -18.37 9.84 4.91
N VAL A 8 -18.14 10.23 6.16
CA VAL A 8 -18.54 11.55 6.69
C VAL A 8 -17.30 12.40 6.88
N GLN A 9 -17.25 13.59 6.26
CA GLN A 9 -16.13 14.51 6.38
C GLN A 9 -16.58 15.97 6.26
N ALA A 10 -15.72 16.90 6.67
CA ALA A 10 -15.93 18.32 6.45
C ALA A 10 -15.85 18.66 4.94
N PRO A 11 -16.60 19.67 4.46
CA PRO A 11 -16.57 20.06 3.07
C PRO A 11 -15.26 20.76 2.65
N GLU A 12 -14.58 21.38 3.60
CA GLU A 12 -13.32 22.09 3.40
C GLU A 12 -12.21 21.11 3.00
N LEU A 13 -11.41 21.46 2.01
CA LEU A 13 -10.34 20.61 1.47
C LEU A 13 -10.81 19.18 1.11
N ARG A 14 -12.07 19.04 0.70
CA ARG A 14 -12.65 17.75 0.32
C ARG A 14 -11.84 17.09 -0.81
N ARG A 15 -11.41 17.85 -1.82
CA ARG A 15 -10.47 17.39 -2.84
C ARG A 15 -9.06 17.43 -2.28
N LYS A 16 -8.46 16.26 -2.16
CA LYS A 16 -7.14 16.10 -1.56
C LYS A 16 -6.03 16.39 -2.56
N LYS A 17 -4.91 16.89 -2.05
CA LYS A 17 -3.72 17.24 -2.84
C LYS A 17 -2.60 16.20 -2.72
N PHE A 18 -2.73 15.27 -1.80
CA PHE A 18 -1.76 14.23 -1.57
C PHE A 18 -2.45 12.88 -1.31
N LEU A 19 -2.10 11.88 -2.12
CA LEU A 19 -2.45 10.49 -1.91
C LEU A 19 -1.20 9.74 -1.45
N LEU A 20 -1.31 9.02 -0.34
CA LEU A 20 -0.35 7.99 0.05
C LEU A 20 -1.09 6.65 0.12
N ALA A 21 -0.66 5.68 -0.68
CA ALA A 21 -1.29 4.36 -0.74
C ALA A 21 -0.32 3.25 -0.35
N ASP A 22 -0.82 2.22 0.33
CA ASP A 22 -0.15 0.93 0.38
C ASP A 22 -0.24 0.24 -0.98
N MET A 23 0.55 -0.80 -1.21
CA MET A 23 0.59 -1.54 -2.47
C MET A 23 -0.22 -2.83 -2.41
N GLU A 24 0.21 -3.78 -1.59
CA GLU A 24 -0.32 -5.14 -1.52
C GLU A 24 -1.71 -5.11 -0.91
N SER A 25 -2.65 -5.91 -1.43
CA SER A 25 -4.07 -5.92 -1.02
C SER A 25 -4.77 -4.55 -1.06
N THR A 26 -4.10 -3.49 -1.54
CA THR A 26 -4.62 -2.12 -1.64
C THR A 26 -4.61 -1.60 -3.08
N MET A 27 -3.46 -1.48 -3.74
CA MET A 27 -3.33 -1.04 -5.14
C MET A 27 -3.18 -2.21 -6.13
N ILE A 28 -2.75 -3.37 -5.63
CA ILE A 28 -2.77 -4.66 -6.31
C ILE A 28 -3.50 -5.69 -5.44
N GLN A 29 -4.00 -6.76 -6.06
CA GLN A 29 -4.79 -7.78 -5.36
C GLN A 29 -3.94 -8.77 -4.56
N GLN A 30 -2.65 -8.93 -4.91
CA GLN A 30 -1.75 -9.95 -4.37
C GLN A 30 -0.92 -9.46 -3.18
N GLU A 31 -0.47 -10.44 -2.39
CA GLU A 31 0.61 -10.35 -1.40
C GLU A 31 1.86 -10.97 -2.02
N MET A 32 2.81 -10.16 -2.49
CA MET A 32 3.90 -10.62 -3.35
C MET A 32 4.86 -11.59 -2.66
N LEU A 33 5.08 -11.42 -1.35
CA LEU A 33 5.91 -12.35 -0.58
C LEU A 33 5.25 -13.74 -0.50
N GLU A 34 3.92 -13.79 -0.38
CA GLU A 34 3.17 -15.06 -0.39
C GLU A 34 3.20 -15.71 -1.77
N GLU A 35 3.03 -14.94 -2.84
CA GLU A 35 3.14 -15.43 -4.23
C GLU A 35 4.53 -16.02 -4.49
N MET A 36 5.60 -15.34 -4.03
CA MET A 36 6.96 -15.85 -4.12
C MET A 36 7.14 -17.14 -3.32
N ALA A 37 6.56 -17.23 -2.13
CA ALA A 37 6.65 -18.40 -1.28
C ALA A 37 5.94 -19.62 -1.89
N ASP A 38 4.79 -19.41 -2.52
CA ASP A 38 4.07 -20.45 -3.25
C ASP A 38 4.89 -21.00 -4.43
N ALA A 39 5.59 -20.13 -5.14
CA ALA A 39 6.42 -20.53 -6.28
C ALA A 39 7.61 -21.45 -5.91
N ILE A 40 7.99 -21.51 -4.63
CA ILE A 40 9.09 -22.34 -4.10
C ILE A 40 8.63 -23.35 -3.04
N ASP A 41 7.32 -23.61 -2.93
CA ASP A 41 6.70 -24.50 -1.94
C ASP A 41 7.01 -24.14 -0.47
N ALA A 42 7.26 -22.84 -0.17
CA ALA A 42 7.62 -22.34 1.15
C ALA A 42 6.47 -21.67 1.92
N ARG A 43 5.24 -21.68 1.40
CA ARG A 43 4.08 -20.98 1.97
C ARG A 43 3.84 -21.32 3.45
N ALA A 44 3.93 -22.60 3.82
CA ALA A 44 3.71 -23.05 5.20
C ALA A 44 4.72 -22.42 6.17
N HIS A 45 5.98 -22.29 5.76
CA HIS A 45 7.02 -21.66 6.57
C HIS A 45 6.79 -20.14 6.71
N VAL A 46 6.47 -19.47 5.62
CA VAL A 46 6.14 -18.02 5.63
C VAL A 46 4.93 -17.75 6.54
N ALA A 47 3.90 -18.60 6.49
CA ALA A 47 2.73 -18.48 7.36
C ALA A 47 3.08 -18.64 8.85
N GLU A 48 3.97 -19.57 9.19
CA GLU A 48 4.44 -19.79 10.57
C GLU A 48 5.24 -18.58 11.09
N VAL A 49 6.16 -18.03 10.29
CA VAL A 49 6.91 -16.81 10.67
C VAL A 49 5.97 -15.63 10.86
N THR A 50 4.98 -15.47 9.97
CA THR A 50 3.96 -14.42 10.06
C THR A 50 3.15 -14.56 11.35
N ARG A 51 2.72 -15.78 11.71
CA ARG A 51 2.00 -16.05 12.97
C ARG A 51 2.83 -15.65 14.19
N ARG A 52 4.13 -15.98 14.22
CA ARG A 52 5.05 -15.60 15.31
C ARG A 52 5.18 -14.08 15.44
N ALA A 53 5.28 -13.38 14.31
CA ALA A 53 5.32 -11.93 14.30
C ALA A 53 4.01 -11.32 14.83
N MET A 54 2.84 -11.86 14.42
CA MET A 54 1.53 -11.39 14.88
C MET A 54 1.32 -11.61 16.39
N ASN A 55 1.91 -12.70 16.95
CA ASN A 55 1.90 -12.98 18.37
C ASN A 55 2.90 -12.11 19.18
N GLY A 56 3.72 -11.30 18.50
CA GLY A 56 4.77 -10.51 19.16
C GLY A 56 6.00 -11.31 19.61
N GLU A 57 6.16 -12.55 19.13
CA GLU A 57 7.30 -13.41 19.45
C GLU A 57 8.59 -12.93 18.75
N ILE A 58 8.45 -12.31 17.59
CA ILE A 58 9.53 -11.68 16.81
C ILE A 58 9.05 -10.35 16.26
N ASP A 59 9.96 -9.40 16.06
CA ASP A 59 9.63 -8.10 15.45
C ASP A 59 9.48 -8.20 13.92
N PHE A 60 8.97 -7.13 13.32
CA PHE A 60 8.73 -7.07 11.87
C PHE A 60 10.02 -7.30 11.06
N ALA A 61 11.13 -6.67 11.47
CA ALA A 61 12.39 -6.74 10.72
C ALA A 61 12.97 -8.16 10.78
N ALA A 62 12.94 -8.80 11.94
CA ALA A 62 13.36 -10.19 12.09
C ALA A 62 12.48 -11.13 11.26
N ALA A 63 11.16 -10.96 11.31
CA ALA A 63 10.21 -11.73 10.51
C ALA A 63 10.43 -11.56 9.01
N LEU A 64 10.69 -10.33 8.55
CA LEU A 64 10.96 -10.07 7.14
C LEU A 64 12.27 -10.77 6.71
N ARG A 65 13.34 -10.64 7.48
CA ARG A 65 14.62 -11.31 7.18
C ARG A 65 14.48 -12.82 7.15
N GLU A 66 13.77 -13.43 8.13
CA GLU A 66 13.55 -14.87 8.19
C GLU A 66 12.78 -15.37 6.95
N ARG A 67 11.74 -14.65 6.53
CA ARG A 67 10.97 -15.00 5.33
C ARG A 67 11.78 -14.81 4.04
N VAL A 68 12.55 -13.73 3.93
CA VAL A 68 13.37 -13.47 2.73
C VAL A 68 14.52 -14.45 2.60
N ALA A 69 15.09 -14.95 3.72
CA ALA A 69 16.14 -15.96 3.70
C ALA A 69 15.73 -17.25 2.97
N LEU A 70 14.44 -17.57 2.90
CA LEU A 70 13.93 -18.73 2.17
C LEU A 70 14.18 -18.65 0.66
N PHE A 71 14.35 -17.44 0.11
CA PHE A 71 14.58 -17.21 -1.31
C PHE A 71 16.07 -17.20 -1.69
N ALA A 72 16.97 -17.50 -0.75
CA ALA A 72 18.41 -17.55 -1.03
C ALA A 72 18.72 -18.51 -2.20
N GLY A 73 19.48 -18.03 -3.19
CA GLY A 73 19.88 -18.82 -4.36
C GLY A 73 18.82 -18.94 -5.46
N GLN A 74 17.58 -18.47 -5.23
CA GLN A 74 16.56 -18.42 -6.28
C GLN A 74 16.99 -17.46 -7.40
N PRO A 75 16.67 -17.78 -8.68
CA PRO A 75 17.00 -16.90 -9.79
C PRO A 75 16.20 -15.59 -9.72
N GLU A 76 16.79 -14.49 -10.15
CA GLU A 76 16.11 -13.18 -10.22
C GLU A 76 14.86 -13.23 -11.13
N SER A 77 14.80 -14.15 -12.10
CA SER A 77 13.62 -14.35 -12.94
C SER A 77 12.37 -14.69 -12.16
N LEU A 78 12.48 -15.26 -10.96
CA LEU A 78 11.35 -15.47 -10.03
C LEU A 78 10.57 -14.16 -9.79
N LEU A 79 11.29 -13.05 -9.61
CA LEU A 79 10.64 -11.74 -9.40
C LEU A 79 9.88 -11.27 -10.64
N ALA A 80 10.43 -11.54 -11.86
CA ALA A 80 9.75 -11.20 -13.10
C ALA A 80 8.49 -12.04 -13.32
N ASP A 81 8.56 -13.34 -13.02
CA ASP A 81 7.41 -14.25 -13.11
C ASP A 81 6.30 -13.86 -12.15
N MET A 82 6.66 -13.44 -10.93
CA MET A 82 5.68 -12.94 -9.94
C MET A 82 5.11 -11.59 -10.36
N ALA A 83 5.94 -10.67 -10.86
CA ALA A 83 5.47 -9.38 -11.35
C ALA A 83 4.46 -9.51 -12.50
N ALA A 84 4.61 -10.51 -13.37
CA ALA A 84 3.66 -10.78 -14.44
C ALA A 84 2.27 -11.23 -13.96
N ARG A 85 2.16 -11.67 -12.70
CA ARG A 85 0.89 -12.08 -12.08
C ARG A 85 0.19 -10.95 -11.33
N MET A 86 0.86 -9.81 -11.14
CA MET A 86 0.25 -8.68 -10.43
C MET A 86 -0.99 -8.18 -11.17
N THR A 87 -2.08 -8.09 -10.45
CA THR A 87 -3.37 -7.58 -10.93
C THR A 87 -3.68 -6.28 -10.21
N PRO A 88 -3.81 -5.14 -10.91
CA PRO A 88 -4.23 -3.89 -10.30
C PRO A 88 -5.57 -4.06 -9.57
N MET A 89 -5.72 -3.39 -8.43
CA MET A 89 -6.99 -3.31 -7.74
C MET A 89 -7.98 -2.50 -8.58
N PRO A 90 -9.24 -2.95 -8.71
CA PRO A 90 -10.26 -2.21 -9.42
C PRO A 90 -10.36 -0.76 -8.96
N GLY A 91 -10.46 0.18 -9.90
CA GLY A 91 -10.48 1.61 -9.64
C GLY A 91 -9.13 2.25 -9.30
N GLY A 92 -8.06 1.47 -9.08
CA GLY A 92 -6.76 1.99 -8.67
C GLY A 92 -6.12 2.92 -9.71
N ARG A 93 -6.18 2.53 -11.00
CA ARG A 93 -5.68 3.37 -12.09
C ARG A 93 -6.48 4.65 -12.21
N ALA A 94 -7.82 4.56 -12.19
CA ALA A 94 -8.71 5.72 -12.25
C ALA A 94 -8.48 6.68 -11.08
N LEU A 95 -8.28 6.15 -9.85
CA LEU A 95 -7.96 6.94 -8.66
C LEU A 95 -6.70 7.79 -8.87
N VAL A 96 -5.59 7.16 -9.23
CA VAL A 96 -4.31 7.85 -9.39
C VAL A 96 -4.34 8.81 -10.57
N ALA A 97 -4.87 8.39 -11.73
CA ALA A 97 -4.96 9.22 -12.93
C ALA A 97 -5.82 10.47 -12.70
N THR A 98 -6.99 10.31 -12.07
CA THR A 98 -7.90 11.44 -11.79
C THR A 98 -7.26 12.42 -10.79
N MET A 99 -6.73 11.93 -9.68
CA MET A 99 -6.09 12.81 -8.69
C MET A 99 -4.92 13.58 -9.29
N ARG A 100 -4.09 12.93 -10.13
CA ARG A 100 -2.99 13.58 -10.84
C ARG A 100 -3.48 14.63 -11.84
N ALA A 101 -4.49 14.33 -12.63
CA ALA A 101 -5.08 15.27 -13.59
C ALA A 101 -5.59 16.57 -12.90
N HIS A 102 -5.97 16.44 -11.62
CA HIS A 102 -6.41 17.57 -10.79
C HIS A 102 -5.30 18.13 -9.88
N GLY A 103 -4.04 17.86 -10.19
CA GLY A 103 -2.88 18.47 -9.54
C GLY A 103 -2.49 17.86 -8.19
N ALA A 104 -3.00 16.67 -7.85
CA ALA A 104 -2.55 15.97 -6.65
C ALA A 104 -1.23 15.22 -6.88
N THR A 105 -0.44 15.10 -5.82
CA THR A 105 0.73 14.24 -5.79
C THR A 105 0.36 12.88 -5.20
N CYS A 106 0.77 11.78 -5.86
CA CYS A 106 0.45 10.41 -5.45
C CYS A 106 1.74 9.64 -5.16
N TRP A 107 1.86 9.08 -3.96
CA TRP A 107 2.98 8.26 -3.52
C TRP A 107 2.51 6.87 -3.13
N LEU A 108 3.39 5.88 -3.33
CA LEU A 108 3.20 4.48 -2.97
C LEU A 108 4.18 4.11 -1.87
N ALA A 109 3.73 3.44 -0.80
CA ALA A 109 4.60 2.99 0.28
C ALA A 109 4.22 1.57 0.71
N SER A 110 5.13 0.62 0.58
CA SER A 110 4.89 -0.78 0.88
C SER A 110 5.94 -1.36 1.83
N GLY A 111 5.51 -2.24 2.73
CA GLY A 111 6.40 -3.13 3.48
C GLY A 111 6.97 -4.27 2.64
N GLY A 112 6.48 -4.46 1.41
CA GLY A 112 6.98 -5.41 0.42
C GLY A 112 8.25 -4.93 -0.29
N PHE A 113 8.44 -5.28 -1.56
CA PHE A 113 9.71 -5.13 -2.24
C PHE A 113 9.68 -4.13 -3.39
N ARG A 114 10.75 -3.36 -3.49
CA ARG A 114 10.96 -2.30 -4.47
C ARG A 114 10.84 -2.79 -5.91
N TYR A 115 11.26 -4.03 -6.17
CA TYR A 115 11.10 -4.64 -7.49
C TYR A 115 9.67 -4.58 -8.01
N PHE A 116 8.69 -4.75 -7.11
CA PHE A 116 7.25 -4.69 -7.44
C PHE A 116 6.70 -3.27 -7.38
N THR A 117 7.03 -2.50 -6.33
CA THR A 117 6.51 -1.14 -6.18
C THR A 117 6.90 -0.22 -7.34
N GLN A 118 8.11 -0.34 -7.88
CA GLN A 118 8.54 0.41 -9.07
C GLN A 118 7.66 0.13 -10.29
N ARG A 119 7.28 -1.13 -10.51
CA ARG A 119 6.41 -1.53 -11.62
C ARG A 119 5.00 -1.03 -11.44
N VAL A 120 4.43 -1.20 -10.25
CA VAL A 120 3.10 -0.69 -9.89
C VAL A 120 3.08 0.83 -10.01
N ALA A 121 4.09 1.52 -9.47
CA ALA A 121 4.19 2.97 -9.56
C ALA A 121 4.24 3.46 -11.02
N ALA A 122 5.02 2.81 -11.86
CA ALA A 122 5.10 3.14 -13.28
C ALA A 122 3.77 2.86 -14.02
N GLN A 123 3.14 1.71 -13.75
CA GLN A 123 1.90 1.28 -14.40
C GLN A 123 0.71 2.16 -14.01
N LEU A 124 0.58 2.50 -12.74
CA LEU A 124 -0.56 3.28 -12.21
C LEU A 124 -0.29 4.79 -12.22
N GLY A 125 0.98 5.19 -12.39
CA GLY A 125 1.38 6.60 -12.51
C GLY A 125 1.67 7.29 -11.18
N PHE A 126 2.13 6.61 -10.14
CA PHE A 126 2.59 7.26 -8.92
C PHE A 126 3.83 8.12 -9.17
N HIS A 127 3.98 9.21 -8.42
CA HIS A 127 5.13 10.12 -8.55
C HIS A 127 6.38 9.61 -7.82
N GLN A 128 6.17 8.88 -6.73
CA GLN A 128 7.22 8.28 -5.91
C GLN A 128 6.76 6.95 -5.34
N GLU A 129 7.72 6.08 -5.06
CA GLU A 129 7.51 4.83 -4.34
C GLU A 129 8.55 4.65 -3.24
N SER A 130 8.23 3.86 -2.23
CA SER A 130 9.13 3.47 -1.15
C SER A 130 8.81 2.05 -0.71
N ALA A 131 9.81 1.18 -0.68
CA ALA A 131 9.69 -0.22 -0.26
C ALA A 131 11.06 -0.78 0.15
N ASN A 132 11.06 -2.00 0.69
CA ASN A 132 12.30 -2.72 1.00
C ASN A 132 13.00 -3.21 -0.27
N GLU A 133 14.31 -3.33 -0.23
CA GLU A 133 15.10 -3.76 -1.38
C GLU A 133 15.68 -5.17 -1.15
N LEU A 134 15.37 -6.09 -2.06
CA LEU A 134 15.96 -7.43 -2.08
C LEU A 134 17.38 -7.34 -2.62
N LEU A 135 18.33 -7.99 -1.96
CA LEU A 135 19.70 -8.04 -2.44
C LEU A 135 19.87 -9.17 -3.48
N ILE A 136 20.43 -8.80 -4.63
CA ILE A 136 20.65 -9.70 -5.77
C ILE A 136 22.15 -9.70 -6.11
N GLU A 137 22.73 -10.88 -6.24
CA GLU A 137 24.10 -11.07 -6.68
C GLU A 137 24.16 -12.14 -7.76
N ASN A 138 24.88 -11.85 -8.83
CA ASN A 138 25.04 -12.76 -9.98
C ASN A 138 23.73 -13.33 -10.53
N GLY A 139 22.65 -12.50 -10.59
CA GLY A 139 21.34 -12.89 -11.09
C GLY A 139 20.56 -13.83 -10.15
N ARG A 140 20.95 -13.87 -8.86
CA ARG A 140 20.28 -14.67 -7.82
C ARG A 140 19.97 -13.83 -6.60
N LEU A 141 18.84 -14.13 -5.96
CA LEU A 141 18.48 -13.59 -4.66
C LEU A 141 19.47 -14.07 -3.62
N THR A 142 20.03 -13.16 -2.81
CA THR A 142 20.96 -13.52 -1.73
C THR A 142 20.24 -14.09 -0.51
N GLY A 143 18.91 -13.92 -0.42
CA GLY A 143 18.12 -14.19 0.78
C GLY A 143 18.22 -13.08 1.82
N ALA A 144 18.67 -11.89 1.44
CA ALA A 144 18.81 -10.73 2.33
C ALA A 144 18.08 -9.51 1.80
N VAL A 145 17.74 -8.60 2.72
CA VAL A 145 17.11 -7.30 2.48
C VAL A 145 18.09 -6.20 2.87
N ALA A 146 18.13 -5.13 2.09
CA ALA A 146 18.94 -3.96 2.42
C ALA A 146 18.39 -3.23 3.65
N ASP A 147 19.27 -2.67 4.46
CA ASP A 147 18.90 -1.75 5.54
C ASP A 147 18.85 -0.29 5.03
N PRO A 148 18.02 0.58 5.63
CA PRO A 148 17.06 0.29 6.70
C PRO A 148 15.79 -0.40 6.19
N ILE A 149 15.24 -1.31 7.00
CA ILE A 149 13.96 -1.96 6.69
C ILE A 149 12.80 -0.98 6.88
N LEU A 150 11.94 -0.90 5.88
CA LEU A 150 10.71 -0.13 5.92
C LEU A 150 9.64 -0.90 6.69
N ASP A 151 9.27 -0.38 7.85
CA ASP A 151 8.22 -0.88 8.71
C ASP A 151 7.03 0.12 8.82
N LYS A 152 6.11 -0.12 9.76
CA LYS A 152 4.97 0.77 10.01
C LYS A 152 5.37 2.19 10.41
N SER A 153 6.46 2.36 11.15
CA SER A 153 6.95 3.69 11.57
C SER A 153 7.47 4.47 10.37
N THR A 154 8.12 3.79 9.45
CA THR A 154 8.62 4.36 8.20
C THR A 154 7.48 4.83 7.29
N LYS A 155 6.33 4.12 7.22
CA LYS A 155 5.15 4.59 6.48
C LYS A 155 4.63 5.92 7.04
N LEU A 156 4.57 6.07 8.35
CA LEU A 156 4.20 7.33 8.99
C LEU A 156 5.22 8.45 8.70
N GLU A 157 6.52 8.14 8.70
CA GLU A 157 7.56 9.10 8.33
C GLU A 157 7.45 9.53 6.87
N ILE A 158 7.16 8.61 5.94
CA ILE A 158 6.89 8.91 4.53
C ILE A 158 5.72 9.87 4.40
N PHE A 159 4.63 9.62 5.13
CA PHE A 159 3.47 10.52 5.17
C PHE A 159 3.86 11.93 5.62
N ARG A 160 4.54 12.06 6.76
CA ARG A 160 5.00 13.35 7.29
C ARG A 160 5.96 14.07 6.35
N ARG A 161 6.86 13.32 5.72
CA ARG A 161 7.79 13.86 4.71
C ARG A 161 7.01 14.39 3.50
N GLY A 162 6.00 13.69 3.02
CA GLY A 162 5.14 14.13 1.91
C GLY A 162 4.45 15.45 2.22
N LEU A 163 3.82 15.57 3.39
CA LEU A 163 3.18 16.82 3.83
C LEU A 163 4.17 17.98 3.86
N LYS A 164 5.37 17.76 4.42
CA LYS A 164 6.42 18.77 4.50
C LYS A 164 6.94 19.20 3.12
N GLN A 165 7.18 18.23 2.24
CA GLN A 165 7.68 18.49 0.88
C GLN A 165 6.69 19.30 0.04
N LEU A 166 5.39 19.01 0.20
CA LEU A 166 4.32 19.68 -0.53
C LEU A 166 3.86 20.99 0.11
N GLY A 167 4.32 21.29 1.32
CA GLY A 167 3.91 22.49 2.06
C GLY A 167 2.42 22.48 2.41
N ILE A 168 1.85 21.31 2.67
CA ILE A 168 0.43 21.13 2.99
C ILE A 168 0.21 20.54 4.37
N THR A 169 -1.00 20.69 4.90
CA THR A 169 -1.43 20.02 6.14
C THR A 169 -2.07 18.66 5.83
N ALA A 170 -2.21 17.83 6.85
CA ALA A 170 -2.88 16.53 6.73
C ALA A 170 -4.34 16.66 6.23
N ALA A 171 -5.02 17.78 6.46
CA ALA A 171 -6.37 18.03 5.94
C ALA A 171 -6.46 17.92 4.40
N ALA A 172 -5.36 18.19 3.69
CA ALA A 172 -5.28 18.05 2.24
C ALA A 172 -4.78 16.67 1.77
N SER A 173 -4.74 15.67 2.66
CA SER A 173 -4.28 14.32 2.34
C SER A 173 -5.38 13.27 2.37
N ILE A 174 -5.17 12.21 1.58
CA ILE A 174 -5.87 10.95 1.66
C ILE A 174 -4.84 9.83 1.75
N VAL A 175 -5.04 8.92 2.68
CA VAL A 175 -4.17 7.78 2.93
C VAL A 175 -5.03 6.52 2.88
N VAL A 176 -4.57 5.48 2.18
CA VAL A 176 -5.31 4.22 2.03
C VAL A 176 -4.41 3.02 2.27
N GLY A 177 -4.93 2.02 2.96
CA GLY A 177 -4.29 0.75 3.23
C GLY A 177 -5.28 -0.26 3.79
N ASP A 178 -4.88 -1.54 3.90
CA ASP A 178 -5.70 -2.66 4.39
C ASP A 178 -5.19 -3.24 5.71
N GLY A 179 -3.93 -2.97 6.06
CA GLY A 179 -3.19 -3.65 7.11
C GLY A 179 -2.97 -2.84 8.39
N ALA A 180 -2.61 -3.55 9.47
CA ALA A 180 -2.26 -2.94 10.75
C ALA A 180 -1.00 -2.04 10.67
N ASN A 181 -0.13 -2.30 9.69
CA ASN A 181 1.04 -1.47 9.37
C ASN A 181 0.68 -0.10 8.79
N ASP A 182 -0.56 0.09 8.33
CA ASP A 182 -1.06 1.33 7.73
C ASP A 182 -1.77 2.24 8.74
N LEU A 183 -2.21 1.67 9.87
CA LEU A 183 -3.01 2.39 10.86
C LEU A 183 -2.38 3.70 11.33
N ASP A 184 -1.06 3.71 11.57
CA ASP A 184 -0.39 4.91 12.09
C ASP A 184 -0.42 6.07 11.07
N MET A 185 -0.22 5.79 9.77
CA MET A 185 -0.31 6.82 8.72
C MET A 185 -1.77 7.21 8.44
N MET A 186 -2.71 6.27 8.45
CA MET A 186 -4.15 6.54 8.28
C MET A 186 -4.68 7.41 9.42
N ASN A 187 -4.40 7.04 10.67
CA ASN A 187 -4.83 7.78 11.85
C ASN A 187 -4.19 9.18 11.91
N ALA A 188 -2.93 9.32 11.49
CA ALA A 188 -2.28 10.63 11.43
C ALA A 188 -2.94 11.55 10.38
N SER A 189 -3.39 11.01 9.24
CA SER A 189 -4.18 11.76 8.26
C SER A 189 -5.51 12.21 8.85
N THR A 190 -6.28 11.28 9.43
CA THR A 190 -7.61 11.56 10.02
C THR A 190 -7.54 12.53 11.18
N ALA A 191 -6.57 12.39 12.09
CA ALA A 191 -6.37 13.31 13.22
C ALA A 191 -6.08 14.74 12.77
N GLY A 192 -5.49 14.91 11.58
CA GLY A 192 -5.27 16.22 10.95
C GLY A 192 -6.37 16.65 9.99
N ALA A 193 -7.59 16.10 10.10
CA ALA A 193 -8.76 16.35 9.25
C ALA A 193 -8.60 15.94 7.78
N GLY A 194 -7.64 15.06 7.47
CA GLY A 194 -7.54 14.34 6.20
C GLY A 194 -8.40 13.08 6.17
N LEU A 195 -8.25 12.26 5.15
CA LEU A 195 -8.93 10.97 5.04
C LEU A 195 -7.92 9.82 5.20
N GLY A 196 -8.04 9.06 6.29
CA GLY A 196 -7.40 7.76 6.46
C GLY A 196 -8.43 6.67 6.19
N ILE A 197 -8.24 5.88 5.14
CA ILE A 197 -9.21 4.91 4.63
C ILE A 197 -8.67 3.49 4.84
N ALA A 198 -9.41 2.68 5.59
CA ALA A 198 -9.26 1.24 5.62
C ALA A 198 -10.04 0.66 4.43
N PHE A 199 -9.31 0.09 3.47
CA PHE A 199 -9.88 -0.43 2.23
C PHE A 199 -9.85 -1.95 2.24
N HIS A 200 -11.04 -2.60 2.21
CA HIS A 200 -11.20 -4.06 2.29
C HIS A 200 -10.32 -4.67 3.40
N ALA A 201 -10.26 -3.97 4.51
CA ALA A 201 -9.29 -4.22 5.56
C ALA A 201 -9.68 -5.41 6.44
N LYS A 202 -8.72 -5.93 7.18
CA LYS A 202 -8.97 -6.97 8.16
C LYS A 202 -9.81 -6.41 9.32
N PRO A 203 -10.69 -7.22 9.97
CA PRO A 203 -11.58 -6.75 11.04
C PRO A 203 -10.87 -5.98 12.16
N SER A 204 -9.68 -6.43 12.56
CA SER A 204 -8.85 -5.75 13.59
C SER A 204 -8.33 -4.36 13.16
N VAL A 205 -8.31 -4.07 11.86
CA VAL A 205 -7.96 -2.75 11.30
C VAL A 205 -9.20 -1.88 11.24
N GLU A 206 -10.33 -2.45 10.81
CA GLU A 206 -11.62 -1.74 10.75
C GLU A 206 -12.04 -1.19 12.10
N GLU A 207 -11.88 -1.97 13.18
CA GLU A 207 -12.19 -1.54 14.57
C GLU A 207 -11.42 -0.28 15.01
N ARG A 208 -10.29 0.02 14.35
CA ARG A 208 -9.36 1.09 14.68
C ARG A 208 -9.32 2.21 13.63
N ALA A 209 -9.96 2.01 12.50
CA ALA A 209 -10.06 2.99 11.43
C ALA A 209 -11.31 3.87 11.59
N THR A 210 -11.22 5.12 11.15
CA THR A 210 -12.36 6.05 11.17
C THR A 210 -13.22 5.92 9.93
N HIS A 211 -12.60 5.67 8.77
CA HIS A 211 -13.30 5.54 7.49
C HIS A 211 -12.97 4.17 6.89
N ILE A 212 -14.01 3.47 6.46
CA ILE A 212 -13.93 2.10 5.98
C ILE A 212 -14.62 2.02 4.63
N ILE A 213 -14.02 1.29 3.68
CA ILE A 213 -14.61 0.92 2.40
C ILE A 213 -14.50 -0.58 2.25
N ASN A 214 -15.64 -1.28 2.21
CA ASN A 214 -15.73 -2.74 2.15
C ASN A 214 -16.52 -3.26 0.95
N HIS A 215 -17.26 -2.40 0.25
CA HIS A 215 -18.19 -2.85 -0.80
C HIS A 215 -17.85 -2.26 -2.17
N ALA A 216 -17.30 -1.06 -2.20
CA ALA A 216 -16.91 -0.38 -3.43
C ALA A 216 -15.45 -0.66 -3.79
N ASP A 217 -15.08 -0.37 -5.04
CA ASP A 217 -13.69 -0.33 -5.48
C ASP A 217 -12.99 1.00 -5.12
N LEU A 218 -11.74 1.19 -5.54
CA LEU A 218 -10.96 2.38 -5.23
C LEU A 218 -11.53 3.68 -5.83
N THR A 219 -12.47 3.63 -6.76
CA THR A 219 -13.16 4.84 -7.26
C THR A 219 -14.00 5.51 -6.16
N ALA A 220 -14.41 4.76 -5.12
CA ALA A 220 -15.08 5.32 -3.95
C ALA A 220 -14.28 6.46 -3.30
N LEU A 221 -12.93 6.38 -3.34
CA LEU A 221 -12.06 7.43 -2.82
C LEU A 221 -12.19 8.74 -3.63
N LEU A 222 -12.54 8.66 -4.92
CA LEU A 222 -12.82 9.83 -5.75
C LEU A 222 -14.19 10.43 -5.40
N TYR A 223 -15.22 9.58 -5.28
CA TYR A 223 -16.56 10.05 -4.88
C TYR A 223 -16.55 10.65 -3.47
N ALA A 224 -15.81 10.09 -2.54
CA ALA A 224 -15.58 10.68 -1.21
C ALA A 224 -15.01 12.10 -1.33
N GLN A 225 -14.10 12.35 -2.26
CA GLN A 225 -13.52 13.66 -2.54
C GLN A 225 -14.44 14.59 -3.34
N GLY A 226 -15.64 14.12 -3.75
CA GLY A 226 -16.63 14.90 -4.50
C GLY A 226 -16.32 15.04 -5.98
N TYR A 227 -15.51 14.16 -6.55
CA TYR A 227 -15.42 14.05 -8.00
C TYR A 227 -16.72 13.49 -8.55
N ARG A 228 -17.16 14.03 -9.68
CA ARG A 228 -18.29 13.50 -10.44
C ARG A 228 -17.78 12.47 -11.44
N ARG A 229 -18.69 11.64 -11.95
CA ARG A 229 -18.31 10.60 -12.91
C ARG A 229 -17.59 11.16 -14.15
N GLU A 230 -18.06 12.29 -14.66
CA GLU A 230 -17.48 12.97 -15.82
C GLU A 230 -16.10 13.60 -15.58
N GLU A 231 -15.67 13.71 -14.32
CA GLU A 231 -14.36 14.21 -13.92
C GLU A 231 -13.35 13.07 -13.70
N ILE A 232 -13.84 11.82 -13.67
CA ILE A 232 -13.00 10.64 -13.48
C ILE A 232 -12.31 10.31 -14.80
N VAL A 233 -10.99 10.24 -14.76
CA VAL A 233 -10.19 9.82 -15.91
C VAL A 233 -10.32 8.31 -16.00
N ASP A 234 -11.01 7.80 -17.03
CA ASP A 234 -11.01 6.39 -17.37
C ASP A 234 -9.63 6.05 -17.90
N ALA A 235 -8.91 5.24 -17.13
CA ALA A 235 -7.53 4.87 -17.39
C ALA A 235 -7.44 3.39 -17.81
N ASP A 236 -8.45 2.90 -18.57
CA ASP A 236 -8.47 1.57 -19.14
C ASP A 236 -7.50 1.43 -20.33
#